data_edb46f9b5ffba5716ab1105c8c2b3aeb
#
_entry.id   edb46f9b5ffba5716ab1105c8c2b3aeb
#
_cell.length_a   1.000
_cell.length_b   1.000
_cell.length_c   1.000
_cell.angle_alpha   90.00
_cell.angle_beta   90.00
_cell.angle_gamma   90.00
#
_symmetry.space_group_name_H-M   'P 1'
#
loop_
_entity.id
_entity.type
_entity.pdbx_description
1 polymer ?
#
loop_
_entity_poly.entity_id
_entity_poly.type
_entity_poly.pdbx_seq_one_letter_code
_entity_poly.pdbx_strand_id
1 'polypeptide(L)'
;GDLSSDAGLLLIKEFISKLGIERLLNRSFKTNDSAVFRYHTDRDNLLQMIYMIMAGYFEDDASDELTKDPVFKAVLEKSALASQPTVSRFFNRMDEDTLKQFQEISQILRKRIYSIQMPQAVILDLDSTLLAAYGKQEGRAFNFHYRSNGYHPLVCYDGITGDLIKIQLRDGAAYSCTGVTDFLQPILDEYLNDYPTIHLLLRGDSGFATPDLYKQCEENGTSYVIRLMENFIKESKSGFDFSAVSSHNRIVNANRVQVHALAYNIFN
;
A
#
# COMPACT_ATOMS: atom_id res chain seq x y z
N GLY A 1 24.88 25.82 -5.36
CA GLY A 1 24.11 26.07 -4.14
C GLY A 1 23.21 24.91 -3.82
N ASP A 2 22.82 24.74 -2.58
CA ASP A 2 21.95 23.67 -2.14
C ASP A 2 20.50 24.01 -2.55
N LEU A 3 20.12 23.60 -3.77
CA LEU A 3 18.77 23.78 -4.31
C LEU A 3 18.06 22.44 -4.34
N SER A 4 16.78 22.43 -4.04
CA SER A 4 15.89 21.28 -4.19
C SER A 4 14.58 21.70 -4.84
N SER A 5 14.04 20.87 -5.73
CA SER A 5 12.70 21.01 -6.29
C SER A 5 11.59 20.56 -5.33
N ASP A 6 11.96 19.80 -4.28
CA ASP A 6 11.03 19.01 -3.47
C ASP A 6 10.65 19.67 -2.13
N ALA A 7 10.68 21.02 -2.06
CA ALA A 7 10.38 21.79 -0.85
C ALA A 7 8.98 21.48 -0.25
N GLY A 8 8.03 21.00 -1.06
CA GLY A 8 6.72 20.56 -0.61
C GLY A 8 6.77 19.43 0.42
N LEU A 9 7.83 18.61 0.42
CA LEU A 9 8.03 17.54 1.42
C LEU A 9 8.11 18.06 2.86
N LEU A 10 8.49 19.34 3.08
CA LEU A 10 8.50 19.94 4.41
C LEU A 10 7.09 20.01 5.02
N LEU A 11 6.06 20.28 4.21
CA LEU A 11 4.66 20.24 4.64
C LEU A 11 4.21 18.81 4.97
N ILE A 12 4.64 17.86 4.15
CA ILE A 12 4.38 16.43 4.39
C ILE A 12 5.05 15.98 5.70
N LYS A 13 6.29 16.41 5.96
CA LYS A 13 6.99 16.14 7.22
C LYS A 13 6.21 16.65 8.42
N GLU A 14 5.69 17.87 8.35
CA GLU A 14 4.90 18.45 9.43
C GLU A 14 3.61 17.65 9.66
N PHE A 15 2.92 17.26 8.60
CA PHE A 15 1.72 16.43 8.67
C PHE A 15 2.00 15.06 9.29
N ILE A 16 3.02 14.34 8.81
CA ILE A 16 3.49 13.06 9.35
C ILE A 16 3.82 13.17 10.84
N SER A 17 4.50 14.26 11.23
CA SER A 17 4.86 14.52 12.64
C SER A 17 3.62 14.79 13.50
N LYS A 18 2.70 15.64 13.06
CA LYS A 18 1.45 15.98 13.79
C LYS A 18 0.56 14.75 14.00
N LEU A 19 0.45 13.88 13.00
CA LEU A 19 -0.29 12.62 13.12
C LEU A 19 0.46 11.55 13.91
N GLY A 20 1.74 11.78 14.27
CA GLY A 20 2.55 10.83 15.01
C GLY A 20 2.88 9.57 14.21
N ILE A 21 2.91 9.67 12.87
CA ILE A 21 3.19 8.54 11.96
C ILE A 21 4.60 8.00 12.20
N GLU A 22 5.60 8.87 12.37
CA GLU A 22 6.97 8.42 12.67
C GLU A 22 7.06 7.54 13.91
N ARG A 23 6.35 7.91 14.98
CA ARG A 23 6.29 7.11 16.23
C ARG A 23 5.57 5.80 16.01
N LEU A 24 4.52 5.80 15.18
CA LEU A 24 3.81 4.58 14.80
C LEU A 24 4.73 3.64 14.04
N LEU A 25 5.41 4.10 13.00
CA LEU A 25 6.33 3.28 12.21
C LEU A 25 7.47 2.73 13.07
N ASN A 26 8.06 3.53 13.92
CA ASN A 26 9.14 3.09 14.83
C ASN A 26 8.70 1.98 15.79
N ARG A 27 7.43 1.99 16.22
CA ARG A 27 6.89 0.98 17.15
C ARG A 27 6.39 -0.28 16.45
N SER A 28 5.78 -0.11 15.27
CA SER A 28 4.96 -1.15 14.63
C SER A 28 5.60 -1.75 13.37
N PHE A 29 6.75 -1.23 12.93
CA PHE A 29 7.41 -1.74 11.73
C PHE A 29 8.83 -2.19 12.02
N LYS A 30 9.12 -3.46 11.72
CA LYS A 30 10.45 -4.07 11.83
C LYS A 30 10.63 -5.13 10.74
N THR A 31 11.79 -5.11 10.09
CA THR A 31 12.19 -6.17 9.18
C THR A 31 12.86 -7.33 9.93
N ASN A 32 13.02 -8.47 9.26
CA ASN A 32 13.79 -9.59 9.78
C ASN A 32 15.30 -9.27 9.68
N ASP A 33 15.79 -8.49 10.63
CA ASP A 33 17.19 -8.03 10.68
C ASP A 33 17.88 -8.52 11.99
N SER A 34 18.95 -9.26 11.85
CA SER A 34 19.77 -9.74 12.97
C SER A 34 20.77 -8.70 13.48
N ALA A 35 20.96 -7.56 12.81
CA ALA A 35 21.94 -6.56 13.20
C ALA A 35 21.46 -5.77 14.43
N VAL A 36 22.36 -5.65 15.42
CA VAL A 36 22.10 -4.87 16.64
C VAL A 36 22.04 -3.36 16.38
N PHE A 37 22.76 -2.89 15.36
CA PHE A 37 22.84 -1.46 15.02
C PHE A 37 22.79 -1.24 13.51
N ARG A 38 22.02 -0.23 13.13
CA ARG A 38 21.96 0.29 11.74
C ARG A 38 21.98 1.82 11.81
N TYR A 39 22.79 2.48 10.97
CA TYR A 39 22.75 3.94 10.82
C TYR A 39 21.42 4.40 10.23
N HIS A 40 20.93 3.67 9.20
CA HIS A 40 19.57 3.83 8.68
C HIS A 40 18.70 2.70 9.25
N THR A 41 17.86 3.05 10.21
CA THR A 41 16.91 2.11 10.82
C THR A 41 15.82 1.69 9.83
N ASP A 42 15.03 0.68 10.16
CA ASP A 42 13.89 0.27 9.33
C ASP A 42 12.90 1.42 9.15
N ARG A 43 12.62 2.19 10.21
CA ARG A 43 11.82 3.40 10.12
C ARG A 43 12.40 4.41 9.15
N ASP A 44 13.71 4.67 9.20
CA ASP A 44 14.37 5.66 8.36
C ASP A 44 14.30 5.26 6.88
N ASN A 45 14.57 3.97 6.58
CA ASN A 45 14.46 3.44 5.22
C ASN A 45 13.02 3.51 4.70
N LEU A 46 12.03 3.16 5.54
CA LEU A 46 10.61 3.21 5.15
C LEU A 46 10.16 4.65 4.90
N LEU A 47 10.50 5.59 5.78
CA LEU A 47 10.20 7.01 5.58
C LEU A 47 10.88 7.58 4.34
N GLN A 48 12.14 7.20 4.09
CA GLN A 48 12.84 7.62 2.87
C GLN A 48 12.06 7.18 1.62
N MET A 49 11.65 5.92 1.55
CA MET A 49 10.84 5.44 0.41
C MET A 49 9.49 6.15 0.30
N ILE A 50 8.81 6.40 1.41
CA ILE A 50 7.54 7.14 1.43
C ILE A 50 7.74 8.55 0.86
N TYR A 51 8.75 9.30 1.34
CA TYR A 51 9.03 10.65 0.83
C TYR A 51 9.46 10.63 -0.64
N MET A 52 10.26 9.64 -1.06
CA MET A 52 10.65 9.49 -2.46
C MET A 52 9.42 9.26 -3.35
N ILE A 53 8.54 8.33 -2.99
CA ILE A 53 7.31 8.05 -3.74
C ILE A 53 6.42 9.30 -3.81
N MET A 54 6.25 10.04 -2.71
CA MET A 54 5.47 11.27 -2.67
C MET A 54 6.06 12.39 -3.54
N ALA A 55 7.38 12.40 -3.72
CA ALA A 55 8.08 13.32 -4.61
C ALA A 55 8.13 12.85 -6.08
N GLY A 56 7.57 11.67 -6.39
CA GLY A 56 7.54 11.10 -7.74
C GLY A 56 8.76 10.25 -8.11
N TYR A 57 9.61 9.89 -7.13
CA TYR A 57 10.74 8.96 -7.31
C TYR A 57 10.31 7.56 -6.87
N PHE A 58 9.88 6.74 -7.83
CA PHE A 58 9.26 5.43 -7.55
C PHE A 58 10.26 4.28 -7.43
N GLU A 59 11.47 4.45 -7.95
CA GLU A 59 12.51 3.43 -7.95
C GLU A 59 13.56 3.70 -6.87
N ASP A 60 14.14 2.62 -6.31
CA ASP A 60 15.13 2.72 -5.24
C ASP A 60 16.50 3.25 -5.73
N ASP A 61 16.80 3.23 -7.02
CA ASP A 61 18.02 3.78 -7.61
C ASP A 61 18.07 5.32 -7.53
N ALA A 62 16.94 6.01 -7.51
CA ALA A 62 16.88 7.46 -7.29
C ALA A 62 17.49 7.88 -5.93
N SER A 63 17.61 6.95 -4.97
CA SER A 63 18.25 7.20 -3.67
C SER A 63 19.69 7.74 -3.80
N ASP A 64 20.46 7.26 -4.79
CA ASP A 64 21.85 7.68 -4.97
C ASP A 64 21.95 9.11 -5.51
N GLU A 65 21.02 9.52 -6.38
CA GLU A 65 20.94 10.88 -6.92
C GLU A 65 20.51 11.88 -5.85
N LEU A 66 19.58 11.48 -4.98
CA LEU A 66 19.01 12.31 -3.91
C LEU A 66 19.89 12.40 -2.66
N THR A 67 21.00 11.65 -2.58
CA THR A 67 21.85 11.53 -1.37
C THR A 67 22.28 12.88 -0.79
N LYS A 68 22.46 13.89 -1.63
CA LYS A 68 22.90 15.24 -1.23
C LYS A 68 21.78 16.26 -1.18
N ASP A 69 20.55 15.89 -1.56
CA ASP A 69 19.43 16.83 -1.57
C ASP A 69 19.16 17.38 -0.17
N PRO A 70 19.11 18.73 0.00
CA PRO A 70 18.98 19.36 1.30
C PRO A 70 17.61 19.13 1.93
N VAL A 71 16.53 19.02 1.13
CA VAL A 71 15.17 18.80 1.64
C VAL A 71 15.02 17.37 2.12
N PHE A 72 15.46 16.38 1.36
CA PHE A 72 15.43 14.98 1.81
C PHE A 72 16.24 14.77 3.10
N LYS A 73 17.42 15.37 3.20
CA LYS A 73 18.20 15.33 4.47
C LYS A 73 17.45 15.97 5.63
N ALA A 74 16.78 17.09 5.39
CA ALA A 74 16.02 17.79 6.43
C ALA A 74 14.78 17.01 6.89
N VAL A 75 13.98 16.44 5.96
CA VAL A 75 12.78 15.68 6.35
C VAL A 75 13.11 14.36 7.06
N LEU A 76 14.25 13.74 6.72
CA LEU A 76 14.72 12.52 7.35
C LEU A 76 15.59 12.76 8.60
N GLU A 77 16.01 14.02 8.84
CA GLU A 77 16.93 14.39 9.95
C GLU A 77 18.26 13.60 9.89
N LYS A 78 18.76 13.41 8.67
CA LYS A 78 19.98 12.65 8.38
C LYS A 78 20.98 13.49 7.61
N SER A 79 22.28 13.20 7.82
CA SER A 79 23.37 13.84 7.04
C SER A 79 23.45 13.28 5.61
N ALA A 80 22.99 12.06 5.39
CA ALA A 80 22.90 11.39 4.07
C ALA A 80 21.72 10.42 4.05
N LEU A 81 21.16 10.21 2.86
CA LEU A 81 20.14 9.18 2.61
C LEU A 81 20.76 7.78 2.61
N ALA A 82 19.93 6.77 2.81
CA ALA A 82 20.31 5.40 2.52
C ALA A 82 20.55 5.24 1.02
N SER A 83 21.68 4.67 0.64
CA SER A 83 22.01 4.40 -0.76
C SER A 83 21.11 3.31 -1.35
N GLN A 84 21.03 3.25 -2.70
CA GLN A 84 20.28 2.22 -3.41
C GLN A 84 20.57 0.78 -2.90
N PRO A 85 21.84 0.34 -2.71
CA PRO A 85 22.09 -0.98 -2.15
C PRO A 85 21.60 -1.17 -0.71
N THR A 86 21.47 -0.10 0.08
CA THR A 86 20.92 -0.15 1.44
C THR A 86 19.41 -0.33 1.39
N VAL A 87 18.72 0.41 0.53
CA VAL A 87 17.28 0.28 0.29
C VAL A 87 16.94 -1.10 -0.28
N SER A 88 17.71 -1.59 -1.24
CA SER A 88 17.53 -2.93 -1.80
C SER A 88 17.66 -4.02 -0.71
N ARG A 89 18.68 -3.94 0.16
CA ARG A 89 18.82 -4.85 1.31
C ARG A 89 17.69 -4.70 2.33
N PHE A 90 17.16 -3.50 2.50
CA PHE A 90 16.01 -3.27 3.37
C PHE A 90 14.77 -4.03 2.86
N PHE A 91 14.43 -3.93 1.58
CA PHE A 91 13.35 -4.70 0.99
C PHE A 91 13.58 -6.23 1.07
N ASN A 92 14.82 -6.69 0.88
CA ASN A 92 15.16 -8.11 0.95
C ASN A 92 15.08 -8.71 2.38
N ARG A 93 14.98 -7.88 3.43
CA ARG A 93 14.72 -8.31 4.80
C ARG A 93 13.23 -8.39 5.14
N MET A 94 12.36 -7.94 4.24
CA MET A 94 10.91 -8.01 4.45
C MET A 94 10.39 -9.40 4.13
N ASP A 95 9.40 -9.83 4.88
CA ASP A 95 8.78 -11.15 4.83
C ASP A 95 7.25 -11.08 5.02
N GLU A 96 6.59 -12.19 5.28
CA GLU A 96 5.15 -12.27 5.53
C GLU A 96 4.73 -11.48 6.79
N ASP A 97 5.61 -11.35 7.79
CA ASP A 97 5.29 -10.59 9.00
C ASP A 97 5.30 -9.10 8.73
N THR A 98 6.17 -8.61 7.85
CA THR A 98 6.13 -7.20 7.41
C THR A 98 4.85 -6.87 6.64
N LEU A 99 4.28 -7.80 5.86
CA LEU A 99 2.97 -7.59 5.23
C LEU A 99 1.84 -7.40 6.26
N LYS A 100 1.83 -8.18 7.33
CA LYS A 100 0.87 -8.04 8.44
C LYS A 100 1.04 -6.69 9.14
N GLN A 101 2.30 -6.28 9.40
CA GLN A 101 2.59 -4.98 10.02
C GLN A 101 2.07 -3.80 9.18
N PHE A 102 2.18 -3.84 7.85
CA PHE A 102 1.59 -2.81 6.98
C PHE A 102 0.06 -2.74 7.12
N GLN A 103 -0.61 -3.90 7.20
CA GLN A 103 -2.06 -3.94 7.42
C GLN A 103 -2.44 -3.34 8.78
N GLU A 104 -1.73 -3.71 9.84
CA GLU A 104 -1.94 -3.16 11.20
C GLU A 104 -1.70 -1.64 11.25
N ILE A 105 -0.64 -1.14 10.60
CA ILE A 105 -0.35 0.29 10.50
C ILE A 105 -1.50 1.01 9.79
N SER A 106 -2.02 0.46 8.69
CA SER A 106 -3.14 1.04 7.94
C SER A 106 -4.41 1.09 8.79
N GLN A 107 -4.71 0.04 9.57
CA GLN A 107 -5.83 0.01 10.51
C GLN A 107 -5.68 1.07 11.61
N ILE A 108 -4.48 1.22 12.19
CA ILE A 108 -4.21 2.24 13.22
C ILE A 108 -4.37 3.65 12.65
N LEU A 109 -3.91 3.90 11.43
CA LEU A 109 -4.07 5.20 10.77
C LEU A 109 -5.56 5.50 10.52
N ARG A 110 -6.32 4.55 9.99
CA ARG A 110 -7.78 4.66 9.80
C ARG A 110 -8.48 4.96 11.12
N LYS A 111 -8.14 4.25 12.19
CA LYS A 111 -8.70 4.49 13.53
C LYS A 111 -8.43 5.91 14.03
N ARG A 112 -7.26 6.49 13.74
CA ARG A 112 -6.96 7.89 14.09
C ARG A 112 -7.81 8.86 13.30
N ILE A 113 -7.97 8.65 12.00
CA ILE A 113 -8.83 9.49 11.13
C ILE A 113 -10.27 9.39 11.60
N TYR A 114 -10.79 8.20 11.84
CA TYR A 114 -12.17 7.99 12.31
C TYR A 114 -12.44 8.53 13.73
N SER A 115 -11.38 8.66 14.56
CA SER A 115 -11.52 9.36 15.84
C SER A 115 -11.73 10.88 15.71
N ILE A 116 -11.34 11.45 14.57
CA ILE A 116 -11.55 12.87 14.25
C ILE A 116 -12.92 13.04 13.57
N GLN A 117 -13.20 12.19 12.58
CA GLN A 117 -14.42 12.23 11.80
C GLN A 117 -14.85 10.80 11.43
N MET A 118 -15.82 10.27 12.18
CA MET A 118 -16.40 8.95 11.91
C MET A 118 -17.30 9.02 10.68
N PRO A 119 -17.09 8.21 9.65
CA PRO A 119 -17.98 8.14 8.50
C PRO A 119 -19.31 7.45 8.90
N GLN A 120 -20.41 7.81 8.25
CA GLN A 120 -21.70 7.12 8.43
C GLN A 120 -21.79 5.84 7.59
N ALA A 121 -21.10 5.81 6.45
CA ALA A 121 -21.08 4.69 5.54
C ALA A 121 -19.70 4.56 4.89
N VAL A 122 -19.33 3.34 4.53
CA VAL A 122 -18.14 3.02 3.73
C VAL A 122 -18.55 2.13 2.56
N ILE A 123 -18.10 2.48 1.38
CA ILE A 123 -18.28 1.65 0.18
C ILE A 123 -16.98 0.85 -0.02
N LEU A 124 -17.03 -0.44 0.28
CA LEU A 124 -15.93 -1.37 -0.01
C LEU A 124 -15.88 -1.65 -1.51
N ASP A 125 -15.09 -0.89 -2.24
CA ASP A 125 -14.97 -0.97 -3.70
C ASP A 125 -13.89 -1.99 -4.07
N LEU A 126 -14.33 -3.18 -4.45
CA LEU A 126 -13.43 -4.27 -4.86
C LEU A 126 -13.08 -4.15 -6.34
N ASP A 127 -11.80 -4.29 -6.61
CA ASP A 127 -11.29 -4.35 -7.98
C ASP A 127 -10.02 -5.18 -8.09
N SER A 128 -9.64 -5.50 -9.30
CA SER A 128 -8.38 -6.14 -9.62
C SER A 128 -7.76 -5.53 -10.87
N THR A 129 -6.45 -5.46 -10.92
CA THR A 129 -5.76 -4.79 -12.02
C THR A 129 -4.47 -5.51 -12.38
N LEU A 130 -3.95 -5.29 -13.58
CA LEU A 130 -2.65 -5.81 -13.97
C LEU A 130 -1.54 -4.85 -13.53
N LEU A 131 -0.56 -5.35 -12.79
CA LEU A 131 0.75 -4.73 -12.64
C LEU A 131 1.70 -5.40 -13.60
N ALA A 132 2.03 -4.73 -14.71
CA ALA A 132 2.93 -5.28 -15.72
C ALA A 132 4.30 -5.57 -15.10
N ALA A 133 4.87 -6.75 -15.36
CA ALA A 133 6.16 -7.16 -14.85
C ALA A 133 6.99 -7.78 -15.97
N TYR A 134 8.30 -7.53 -15.92
CA TYR A 134 9.24 -7.95 -16.96
C TYR A 134 10.26 -8.94 -16.39
N GLY A 135 10.92 -9.68 -17.28
CA GLY A 135 11.92 -10.66 -16.87
C GLY A 135 11.34 -11.89 -16.17
N LYS A 136 12.18 -12.59 -15.41
CA LYS A 136 11.81 -13.79 -14.65
C LYS A 136 11.56 -13.39 -13.20
N GLN A 137 10.28 -13.28 -12.81
CA GLN A 137 9.88 -12.95 -11.45
C GLN A 137 8.92 -14.03 -10.94
N GLU A 138 9.04 -14.40 -9.67
CA GLU A 138 8.18 -15.38 -9.00
C GLU A 138 6.72 -14.89 -8.98
N GLY A 139 5.78 -15.73 -9.41
CA GLY A 139 4.36 -15.40 -9.50
C GLY A 139 3.97 -14.53 -10.70
N ARG A 140 4.93 -14.09 -11.52
CA ARG A 140 4.64 -13.45 -12.79
C ARG A 140 4.04 -14.46 -13.76
N ALA A 141 2.85 -14.17 -14.28
CA ALA A 141 2.17 -15.02 -15.25
C ALA A 141 1.47 -14.18 -16.32
N PHE A 142 1.06 -14.85 -17.42
CA PHE A 142 0.29 -14.23 -18.48
C PHE A 142 -1.17 -14.08 -18.03
N ASN A 143 -1.69 -12.86 -18.10
CA ASN A 143 -3.10 -12.57 -17.85
C ASN A 143 -3.84 -12.45 -19.17
N PHE A 144 -4.82 -13.34 -19.39
CA PHE A 144 -5.56 -13.40 -20.64
C PHE A 144 -6.49 -12.19 -20.85
N HIS A 145 -7.03 -11.62 -19.78
CA HIS A 145 -7.89 -10.44 -19.86
C HIS A 145 -7.11 -9.22 -20.37
N TYR A 146 -5.92 -8.99 -19.80
CA TYR A 146 -5.06 -7.86 -20.17
C TYR A 146 -4.09 -8.18 -21.32
N ARG A 147 -4.00 -9.44 -21.76
CA ARG A 147 -3.06 -9.92 -22.80
C ARG A 147 -1.60 -9.52 -22.51
N SER A 148 -1.21 -9.53 -21.27
CA SER A 148 0.12 -9.11 -20.81
C SER A 148 0.59 -9.97 -19.64
N ASN A 149 1.90 -9.97 -19.42
CA ASN A 149 2.51 -10.63 -18.28
C ASN A 149 2.63 -9.66 -17.10
N GLY A 150 2.37 -10.15 -15.90
CA GLY A 150 2.48 -9.32 -14.69
C GLY A 150 1.97 -10.04 -13.45
N TYR A 151 1.56 -9.25 -12.49
CA TYR A 151 0.81 -9.65 -11.31
C TYR A 151 -0.65 -9.16 -11.43
N HIS A 152 -1.57 -9.84 -10.74
CA HIS A 152 -2.99 -9.45 -10.73
C HIS A 152 -3.48 -9.20 -9.31
N PRO A 153 -3.05 -8.08 -8.66
CA PRO A 153 -3.43 -7.76 -7.29
C PRO A 153 -4.94 -7.59 -7.14
N LEU A 154 -5.41 -7.90 -5.94
CA LEU A 154 -6.75 -7.57 -5.46
C LEU A 154 -6.66 -6.32 -4.61
N VAL A 155 -7.57 -5.38 -4.82
CA VAL A 155 -7.61 -4.10 -4.11
C VAL A 155 -9.00 -3.84 -3.56
N CYS A 156 -9.05 -3.13 -2.42
CA CYS A 156 -10.29 -2.62 -1.86
C CYS A 156 -10.08 -1.16 -1.48
N TYR A 157 -10.88 -0.28 -2.06
CA TYR A 157 -10.91 1.14 -1.73
C TYR A 157 -12.18 1.49 -0.95
N ASP A 158 -12.13 2.58 -0.19
CA ASP A 158 -13.36 3.28 0.18
C ASP A 158 -13.86 4.07 -1.02
N GLY A 159 -14.97 3.66 -1.59
CA GLY A 159 -15.56 4.31 -2.76
C GLY A 159 -16.12 5.72 -2.50
N ILE A 160 -16.11 6.21 -1.27
CA ILE A 160 -16.51 7.57 -0.88
C ILE A 160 -15.30 8.50 -0.80
N THR A 161 -14.26 8.08 -0.08
CA THR A 161 -13.07 8.91 0.20
C THR A 161 -11.94 8.66 -0.80
N GLY A 162 -11.92 7.48 -1.44
CA GLY A 162 -10.81 7.03 -2.28
C GLY A 162 -9.69 6.36 -1.50
N ASP A 163 -9.78 6.24 -0.18
CA ASP A 163 -8.74 5.61 0.64
C ASP A 163 -8.53 4.15 0.26
N LEU A 164 -7.29 3.73 0.12
CA LEU A 164 -6.94 2.33 -0.11
C LEU A 164 -7.01 1.55 1.21
N ILE A 165 -8.07 0.77 1.38
CA ILE A 165 -8.31 -0.03 2.59
C ILE A 165 -7.35 -1.21 2.66
N LYS A 166 -7.19 -1.95 1.54
CA LYS A 166 -6.31 -3.12 1.46
C LYS A 166 -5.87 -3.42 0.04
N ILE A 167 -4.64 -3.89 -0.10
CA ILE A 167 -4.10 -4.43 -1.35
C ILE A 167 -3.38 -5.74 -1.09
N GLN A 168 -3.53 -6.70 -2.00
CA GLN A 168 -2.86 -7.99 -1.94
C GLN A 168 -2.30 -8.35 -3.31
N LEU A 169 -0.98 -8.53 -3.40
CA LEU A 169 -0.33 -9.01 -4.60
C LEU A 169 -0.68 -10.49 -4.83
N ARG A 170 -1.15 -10.82 -6.03
CA ARG A 170 -1.50 -12.17 -6.47
C ARG A 170 -0.76 -12.53 -7.75
N ASP A 171 -0.69 -13.81 -8.05
CA ASP A 171 -0.10 -14.29 -9.30
C ASP A 171 -0.86 -13.72 -10.50
N GLY A 172 -0.14 -13.49 -11.60
CA GLY A 172 -0.70 -12.85 -12.79
C GLY A 172 -1.85 -13.63 -13.43
N ALA A 173 -1.89 -14.94 -13.28
CA ALA A 173 -2.95 -15.81 -13.81
C ALA A 173 -4.20 -15.88 -12.90
N ALA A 174 -4.21 -15.24 -11.73
CA ALA A 174 -5.36 -15.25 -10.82
C ALA A 174 -6.59 -14.59 -11.49
N TYR A 175 -7.76 -15.21 -11.33
CA TYR A 175 -9.03 -14.56 -11.69
C TYR A 175 -9.42 -13.49 -10.68
N SER A 176 -10.27 -12.52 -11.06
CA SER A 176 -10.70 -11.43 -10.18
C SER A 176 -11.24 -11.94 -8.84
N CYS A 177 -12.10 -12.95 -8.84
CA CYS A 177 -12.69 -13.54 -7.64
C CYS A 177 -11.77 -14.46 -6.83
N THR A 178 -10.58 -14.83 -7.35
CA THR A 178 -9.70 -15.77 -6.64
C THR A 178 -9.27 -15.22 -5.28
N GLY A 179 -9.63 -15.92 -4.18
CA GLY A 179 -9.27 -15.55 -2.81
C GLY A 179 -9.97 -14.29 -2.28
N VAL A 180 -11.06 -13.82 -2.93
CA VAL A 180 -11.74 -12.60 -2.52
C VAL A 180 -12.35 -12.69 -1.13
N THR A 181 -12.87 -13.85 -0.74
CA THR A 181 -13.49 -14.07 0.58
C THR A 181 -12.46 -13.98 1.70
N ASP A 182 -11.29 -14.60 1.53
CA ASP A 182 -10.18 -14.53 2.50
C ASP A 182 -9.59 -13.10 2.57
N PHE A 183 -9.56 -12.42 1.43
CA PHE A 183 -9.12 -11.03 1.36
C PHE A 183 -10.07 -10.08 2.10
N LEU A 184 -11.38 -10.28 1.95
CA LEU A 184 -12.41 -9.40 2.48
C LEU A 184 -12.69 -9.64 3.97
N GLN A 185 -12.60 -10.90 4.46
CA GLN A 185 -12.98 -11.23 5.83
C GLN A 185 -12.32 -10.36 6.90
N PRO A 186 -10.99 -10.13 6.88
CA PRO A 186 -10.36 -9.25 7.88
C PRO A 186 -10.84 -7.79 7.82
N ILE A 187 -11.30 -7.33 6.66
CA ILE A 187 -11.89 -5.99 6.51
C ILE A 187 -13.26 -5.96 7.18
N LEU A 188 -14.11 -6.95 6.90
CA LEU A 188 -15.43 -7.08 7.53
C LEU A 188 -15.30 -7.20 9.03
N ASP A 189 -14.39 -8.04 9.53
CA ASP A 189 -14.13 -8.23 10.96
C ASP A 189 -13.71 -6.90 11.63
N GLU A 190 -12.84 -6.09 10.99
CA GLU A 190 -12.45 -4.78 11.50
C GLU A 190 -13.66 -3.86 11.63
N TYR A 191 -14.46 -3.72 10.56
CA TYR A 191 -15.60 -2.79 10.58
C TYR A 191 -16.70 -3.25 11.53
N LEU A 192 -17.01 -4.53 11.56
CA LEU A 192 -18.07 -5.06 12.44
C LEU A 192 -17.69 -4.97 13.92
N ASN A 193 -16.43 -5.17 14.27
CA ASN A 193 -15.96 -5.14 15.65
C ASN A 193 -15.64 -3.72 16.14
N ASP A 194 -14.90 -2.94 15.33
CA ASP A 194 -14.41 -1.63 15.76
C ASP A 194 -15.36 -0.47 15.40
N TYR A 195 -16.24 -0.65 14.39
CA TYR A 195 -17.09 0.41 13.83
C TYR A 195 -18.52 -0.05 13.56
N PRO A 196 -19.24 -0.63 14.52
CA PRO A 196 -20.54 -1.28 14.31
C PRO A 196 -21.67 -0.33 13.87
N THR A 197 -21.44 0.99 13.92
CA THR A 197 -22.40 2.01 13.49
C THR A 197 -22.21 2.42 12.04
N ILE A 198 -21.14 1.99 11.37
CA ILE A 198 -20.88 2.30 9.98
C ILE A 198 -21.68 1.36 9.07
N HIS A 199 -22.41 1.93 8.13
CA HIS A 199 -23.09 1.15 7.09
C HIS A 199 -22.08 0.69 6.03
N LEU A 200 -21.96 -0.62 5.84
CA LEU A 200 -21.08 -1.20 4.82
C LEU A 200 -21.88 -1.51 3.55
N LEU A 201 -21.34 -1.08 2.41
CA LEU A 201 -21.80 -1.46 1.08
C LEU A 201 -20.61 -2.03 0.30
N LEU A 202 -20.67 -3.30 -0.08
CA LEU A 202 -19.70 -3.88 -1.01
C LEU A 202 -20.08 -3.54 -2.46
N ARG A 203 -19.12 -3.05 -3.24
CA ARG A 203 -19.27 -2.82 -4.68
C ARG A 203 -18.16 -3.56 -5.44
N GLY A 204 -18.49 -4.13 -6.58
CA GLY A 204 -17.52 -4.78 -7.44
C GLY A 204 -18.05 -4.94 -8.86
N ASP A 205 -17.18 -5.32 -9.80
CA ASP A 205 -17.54 -5.65 -11.16
C ASP A 205 -18.10 -7.09 -11.28
N SER A 206 -18.48 -7.50 -12.49
CA SER A 206 -19.02 -8.84 -12.75
C SER A 206 -18.01 -9.97 -12.48
N GLY A 207 -16.72 -9.69 -12.44
CA GLY A 207 -15.67 -10.65 -12.09
C GLY A 207 -15.74 -11.12 -10.63
N PHE A 208 -16.45 -10.39 -9.76
CA PHE A 208 -16.69 -10.73 -8.36
C PHE A 208 -18.06 -11.38 -8.10
N ALA A 209 -18.86 -11.60 -9.11
CA ALA A 209 -20.19 -12.17 -8.99
C ALA A 209 -20.13 -13.68 -8.67
N THR A 210 -19.84 -14.04 -7.43
CA THR A 210 -19.73 -15.44 -6.97
C THR A 210 -20.68 -15.74 -5.81
N PRO A 211 -21.25 -16.97 -5.75
CA PRO A 211 -22.11 -17.36 -4.64
C PRO A 211 -21.43 -17.23 -3.27
N ASP A 212 -20.14 -17.55 -3.16
CA ASP A 212 -19.40 -17.50 -1.91
C ASP A 212 -19.28 -16.04 -1.39
N LEU A 213 -19.04 -15.07 -2.29
CA LEU A 213 -18.99 -13.65 -1.91
C LEU A 213 -20.36 -13.14 -1.46
N TYR A 214 -21.42 -13.51 -2.14
CA TYR A 214 -22.80 -13.14 -1.74
C TYR A 214 -23.12 -13.70 -0.37
N LYS A 215 -22.85 -14.98 -0.15
CA LYS A 215 -23.04 -15.63 1.14
C LYS A 215 -22.26 -14.94 2.25
N GLN A 216 -20.98 -14.61 2.01
CA GLN A 216 -20.16 -13.89 2.97
C GLN A 216 -20.76 -12.52 3.33
N CYS A 217 -21.25 -11.76 2.36
CA CYS A 217 -21.91 -10.48 2.60
C CYS A 217 -23.18 -10.66 3.45
N GLU A 218 -24.02 -11.64 3.13
CA GLU A 218 -25.26 -11.94 3.85
C GLU A 218 -24.98 -12.36 5.30
N GLU A 219 -24.00 -13.24 5.51
CA GLU A 219 -23.59 -13.71 6.86
C GLU A 219 -23.04 -12.58 7.74
N ASN A 220 -22.43 -11.57 7.14
CA ASN A 220 -21.87 -10.41 7.83
C ASN A 220 -22.80 -9.19 7.83
N GLY A 221 -24.03 -9.31 7.32
CA GLY A 221 -24.99 -8.21 7.26
C GLY A 221 -24.54 -7.03 6.40
N THR A 222 -23.64 -7.27 5.44
CA THR A 222 -23.10 -6.27 4.53
C THR A 222 -23.93 -6.20 3.26
N SER A 223 -24.45 -5.03 2.92
CA SER A 223 -25.13 -4.82 1.62
C SER A 223 -24.13 -4.93 0.47
N TYR A 224 -24.58 -5.38 -0.72
CA TYR A 224 -23.69 -5.47 -1.87
C TYR A 224 -24.37 -5.08 -3.19
N VAL A 225 -23.55 -4.53 -4.09
CA VAL A 225 -23.91 -4.21 -5.49
C VAL A 225 -22.76 -4.63 -6.39
N ILE A 226 -22.98 -5.64 -7.20
CA ILE A 226 -21.99 -6.08 -8.20
C ILE A 226 -22.31 -5.43 -9.52
N ARG A 227 -21.44 -4.51 -9.99
CA ARG A 227 -21.68 -3.69 -11.19
C ARG A 227 -20.39 -3.42 -11.97
N LEU A 228 -20.52 -3.21 -13.29
CA LEU A 228 -19.44 -2.86 -14.22
C LEU A 228 -19.08 -1.36 -14.11
N MET A 229 -18.04 -0.97 -13.32
CA MET A 229 -17.38 0.35 -13.44
C MET A 229 -16.03 0.43 -12.72
N GLU A 230 -15.02 1.00 -13.39
CA GLU A 230 -13.66 1.27 -12.89
C GLU A 230 -13.52 2.73 -12.40
N ASN A 231 -12.93 3.01 -11.23
CA ASN A 231 -12.66 4.40 -10.81
C ASN A 231 -11.28 4.64 -10.20
N PHE A 232 -10.96 4.18 -8.99
CA PHE A 232 -9.76 4.65 -8.26
C PHE A 232 -8.43 4.00 -8.64
N ILE A 233 -8.42 2.87 -9.31
CA ILE A 233 -7.19 2.18 -9.76
C ILE A 233 -6.36 3.03 -10.73
N LYS A 234 -7.01 3.85 -11.58
CA LYS A 234 -6.30 4.74 -12.50
C LYS A 234 -5.41 5.75 -11.77
N GLU A 235 -5.92 6.34 -10.70
CA GLU A 235 -5.21 7.34 -9.90
C GLU A 235 -4.00 6.73 -9.18
N SER A 236 -4.15 5.57 -8.55
CA SER A 236 -3.06 4.85 -7.91
C SER A 236 -1.95 4.47 -8.88
N LYS A 237 -2.29 4.05 -10.09
CA LYS A 237 -1.29 3.72 -11.13
C LYS A 237 -0.58 4.94 -11.70
N SER A 238 -1.30 6.04 -11.93
CA SER A 238 -0.74 7.23 -12.57
C SER A 238 -0.01 8.13 -11.58
N GLY A 239 -0.49 8.22 -10.33
CA GLY A 239 0.06 9.12 -9.32
C GLY A 239 1.14 8.50 -8.43
N PHE A 240 1.08 7.19 -8.15
CA PHE A 240 1.94 6.52 -7.16
C PHE A 240 2.66 5.27 -7.70
N ASP A 241 2.54 4.99 -8.98
CA ASP A 241 3.20 3.89 -9.70
C ASP A 241 3.27 2.56 -8.94
N PHE A 242 2.11 1.99 -8.60
CA PHE A 242 2.04 0.67 -7.97
C PHE A 242 2.67 -0.45 -8.83
N SER A 243 3.03 -0.16 -10.08
CA SER A 243 3.68 -1.09 -10.99
C SER A 243 5.19 -1.24 -10.79
N ALA A 244 5.81 -0.49 -9.88
CA ALA A 244 7.24 -0.61 -9.54
C ALA A 244 7.58 -1.93 -8.82
N VAL A 245 7.33 -3.06 -9.50
CA VAL A 245 7.57 -4.44 -9.01
C VAL A 245 8.77 -5.02 -9.75
N SER A 246 9.97 -4.68 -9.31
CA SER A 246 11.23 -4.97 -10.02
C SER A 246 12.02 -6.16 -9.47
N SER A 247 11.63 -6.74 -8.33
CA SER A 247 12.32 -7.88 -7.73
C SER A 247 11.97 -9.22 -8.39
N HIS A 248 12.93 -10.14 -8.40
CA HIS A 248 12.67 -11.54 -8.77
C HIS A 248 11.85 -12.30 -7.71
N ASN A 249 11.87 -11.86 -6.47
CA ASN A 249 11.17 -12.47 -5.34
C ASN A 249 9.78 -11.85 -5.16
N ARG A 250 8.73 -12.69 -5.14
CA ARG A 250 7.32 -12.26 -5.01
C ARG A 250 7.05 -11.53 -3.69
N ILE A 251 7.61 -12.00 -2.57
CA ILE A 251 7.35 -11.38 -1.26
C ILE A 251 7.97 -9.97 -1.18
N VAL A 252 9.12 -9.76 -1.83
CA VAL A 252 9.74 -8.43 -1.96
C VAL A 252 8.84 -7.49 -2.77
N ASN A 253 8.29 -7.96 -3.90
CA ASN A 253 7.36 -7.18 -4.71
C ASN A 253 6.06 -6.88 -3.94
N ALA A 254 5.54 -7.83 -3.16
CA ALA A 254 4.37 -7.62 -2.33
C ALA A 254 4.59 -6.51 -1.29
N ASN A 255 5.75 -6.50 -0.64
CA ASN A 255 6.11 -5.44 0.31
C ASN A 255 6.33 -4.08 -0.38
N ARG A 256 6.91 -4.04 -1.61
CA ARG A 256 7.02 -2.80 -2.39
C ARG A 256 5.64 -2.18 -2.65
N VAL A 257 4.67 -2.98 -3.09
CA VAL A 257 3.28 -2.53 -3.30
C VAL A 257 2.67 -1.97 -2.01
N GLN A 258 2.96 -2.54 -0.83
CA GLN A 258 2.47 -2.01 0.45
C GLN A 258 3.08 -0.64 0.79
N VAL A 259 4.36 -0.43 0.47
CA VAL A 259 5.00 0.90 0.65
C VAL A 259 4.33 1.96 -0.22
N HIS A 260 4.05 1.64 -1.49
CA HIS A 260 3.32 2.54 -2.38
C HIS A 260 1.89 2.81 -1.88
N ALA A 261 1.21 1.77 -1.38
CA ALA A 261 -0.12 1.89 -0.79
C ALA A 261 -0.13 2.81 0.45
N LEU A 262 0.87 2.66 1.31
CA LEU A 262 1.01 3.50 2.51
C LEU A 262 1.30 4.97 2.12
N ALA A 263 2.17 5.20 1.14
CA ALA A 263 2.46 6.53 0.61
C ALA A 263 1.19 7.18 0.01
N TYR A 264 0.43 6.42 -0.78
CA TYR A 264 -0.85 6.86 -1.33
C TYR A 264 -1.82 7.31 -0.24
N ASN A 265 -2.02 6.52 0.80
CA ASN A 265 -2.94 6.84 1.89
C ASN A 265 -2.46 8.01 2.77
N ILE A 266 -1.14 8.25 2.88
CA ILE A 266 -0.62 9.43 3.61
C ILE A 266 -0.86 10.71 2.80
N PHE A 267 -0.80 10.60 1.47
CA PHE A 267 -1.04 11.74 0.58
C PHE A 267 -2.53 12.08 0.43
N ASN A 268 -3.39 11.05 0.34
CA ASN A 268 -4.84 11.19 0.17
C ASN A 268 -5.53 11.71 1.43
#